data_7e609148849e89fdc9a4265fb5a486c5
#
_entry.id   7e609148849e89fdc9a4265fb5a486c5
#
_cell.length_a   1.000
_cell.length_b   1.000
_cell.length_c   1.000
_cell.angle_alpha   90.00
_cell.angle_beta   90.00
_cell.angle_gamma   90.00
#
_symmetry.space_group_name_H-M   'P 1'
#
loop_
_entity.id
_entity.type
_entity.pdbx_description
1 polymer ?
#
loop_
_entity_poly.entity_id
_entity_poly.type
_entity_poly.pdbx_seq_one_letter_code
_entity_poly.pdbx_strand_id
1 'polypeptide(L)'
;FDNGNLSEMLLGDSNPTTRIRRIRVIDNSYCETIWEYELPPNLYGSAAGSVQLLDNGNYSIYTIASGSVIEVTPEQEIIWKHTGNINSAWGWYYRAYKIPSIHPDAFSVIADNYTVDENSNNIIQISGNSLDFTIINKSGYSLPYRYMFSDLMDGGDQIFNYDEGSVDIEPYGSAELSFTVNSDAEITSTQIM
;
A
#
# COMPACT_ATOMS: atom_id res chain seq x y z
N PHE A 1 18.22 -2.92 -15.05
CA PHE A 1 19.30 -2.40 -14.23
C PHE A 1 20.63 -2.71 -14.91
N ASP A 2 21.44 -1.70 -15.17
CA ASP A 2 22.75 -1.78 -15.80
C ASP A 2 23.78 -1.16 -14.84
N ASN A 3 24.69 -1.96 -14.33
CA ASN A 3 25.69 -1.50 -13.37
C ASN A 3 26.73 -0.55 -14.00
N GLY A 4 26.96 -0.61 -15.30
CA GLY A 4 28.03 0.13 -15.98
C GLY A 4 29.45 -0.45 -15.81
N ASN A 5 29.61 -1.49 -14.99
CA ASN A 5 30.92 -2.06 -14.69
C ASN A 5 31.64 -2.66 -15.90
N LEU A 6 30.91 -3.12 -16.93
CA LEU A 6 31.50 -3.61 -18.16
C LEU A 6 32.16 -2.49 -18.99
N SER A 7 31.63 -1.26 -18.91
CA SER A 7 32.27 -0.10 -19.55
C SER A 7 33.64 0.16 -18.95
N GLU A 8 33.78 0.09 -17.64
CA GLU A 8 35.05 0.21 -16.93
C GLU A 8 36.01 -0.93 -17.34
N MET A 9 35.55 -2.18 -17.22
CA MET A 9 36.39 -3.36 -17.43
C MET A 9 36.82 -3.59 -18.88
N LEU A 10 35.94 -3.34 -19.85
CA LEU A 10 36.16 -3.69 -21.24
C LEU A 10 36.57 -2.50 -22.11
N LEU A 11 36.14 -1.29 -21.77
CA LEU A 11 36.38 -0.09 -22.56
C LEU A 11 37.32 0.89 -21.87
N GLY A 12 37.72 0.62 -20.62
CA GLY A 12 38.60 1.52 -19.85
C GLY A 12 37.90 2.82 -19.47
N ASP A 13 36.58 2.81 -19.36
CA ASP A 13 35.82 3.98 -18.95
C ASP A 13 36.21 4.39 -17.52
N SER A 14 36.74 5.58 -17.36
CA SER A 14 37.20 6.10 -16.08
C SER A 14 36.04 6.68 -15.22
N ASN A 15 34.85 6.76 -15.78
CA ASN A 15 33.67 7.31 -15.10
C ASN A 15 32.40 6.49 -15.41
N PRO A 16 32.39 5.20 -15.05
CA PRO A 16 31.26 4.33 -15.36
C PRO A 16 29.99 4.79 -14.62
N THR A 17 28.84 4.67 -15.25
CA THR A 17 27.54 5.12 -14.73
C THR A 17 26.58 3.95 -14.62
N THR A 18 25.92 3.83 -13.47
CA THR A 18 24.79 2.89 -13.30
C THR A 18 23.55 3.49 -13.94
N ARG A 19 22.84 2.70 -14.73
CA ARG A 19 21.63 3.13 -15.47
C ARG A 19 20.46 2.20 -15.26
N ILE A 20 19.29 2.79 -15.26
CA ILE A 20 18.01 2.08 -15.29
C ILE A 20 17.40 2.31 -16.66
N ARG A 21 16.97 1.23 -17.31
CA ARG A 21 16.31 1.32 -18.61
C ARG A 21 14.97 0.58 -18.57
N ARG A 22 13.95 1.23 -19.09
CA ARG A 22 12.70 0.60 -19.50
C ARG A 22 12.76 0.39 -21.00
N ILE A 23 12.67 -0.86 -21.42
CA ILE A 23 12.77 -1.24 -22.83
C ILE A 23 11.42 -1.77 -23.31
N ARG A 24 11.14 -1.54 -24.58
CA ARG A 24 10.02 -2.15 -25.30
C ARG A 24 10.61 -3.13 -26.31
N VAL A 25 10.09 -4.35 -26.34
CA VAL A 25 10.41 -5.34 -27.37
C VAL A 25 9.49 -5.12 -28.56
N ILE A 26 10.04 -4.96 -29.74
CA ILE A 26 9.30 -4.73 -31.00
C ILE A 26 9.40 -5.99 -31.85
N ASP A 27 8.24 -6.63 -32.08
CA ASP A 27 8.08 -7.80 -32.96
C ASP A 27 9.13 -8.91 -32.72
N ASN A 28 9.59 -9.07 -31.50
CA ASN A 28 10.71 -9.98 -31.13
C ASN A 28 12.02 -9.75 -31.93
N SER A 29 12.19 -8.61 -32.55
CA SER A 29 13.31 -8.30 -33.45
C SER A 29 14.36 -7.41 -32.81
N TYR A 30 13.94 -6.36 -32.13
CA TYR A 30 14.82 -5.41 -31.45
C TYR A 30 14.16 -4.78 -30.22
N CYS A 31 14.97 -4.13 -29.41
CA CYS A 31 14.51 -3.42 -28.22
C CYS A 31 14.67 -1.91 -28.39
N GLU A 32 13.65 -1.18 -28.02
CA GLU A 32 13.63 0.28 -27.94
C GLU A 32 13.70 0.72 -26.47
N THR A 33 14.61 1.64 -26.14
CA THR A 33 14.62 2.27 -24.81
C THR A 33 13.56 3.36 -24.80
N ILE A 34 12.54 3.18 -23.96
CA ILE A 34 11.41 4.13 -23.82
C ILE A 34 11.55 5.05 -22.61
N TRP A 35 12.44 4.72 -21.68
CA TRP A 35 12.81 5.54 -20.55
C TRP A 35 14.18 5.11 -20.04
N GLU A 36 14.99 6.07 -19.64
CA GLU A 36 16.33 5.82 -19.08
C GLU A 36 16.57 6.82 -17.94
N TYR A 37 17.24 6.37 -16.89
CA TYR A 37 17.68 7.18 -15.78
C TYR A 37 19.12 6.80 -15.41
N GLU A 38 20.02 7.78 -15.43
CA GLU A 38 21.40 7.62 -14.96
C GLU A 38 21.48 8.02 -13.47
N LEU A 39 22.03 7.11 -12.65
CA LEU A 39 22.19 7.38 -11.24
C LEU A 39 23.28 8.45 -11.03
N PRO A 40 23.10 9.32 -10.02
CA PRO A 40 24.17 10.23 -9.60
C PRO A 40 25.47 9.46 -9.29
N PRO A 41 26.65 10.02 -9.53
CA PRO A 41 27.93 9.33 -9.37
C PRO A 41 28.15 8.71 -7.98
N ASN A 42 27.64 9.34 -6.92
CA ASN A 42 27.71 8.82 -5.56
C ASN A 42 26.77 7.61 -5.31
N LEU A 43 25.95 7.25 -6.29
CA LEU A 43 25.08 6.07 -6.29
C LEU A 43 25.54 5.02 -7.33
N TYR A 44 26.73 5.15 -7.88
CA TYR A 44 27.32 4.15 -8.77
C TYR A 44 27.40 2.79 -8.06
N GLY A 45 26.79 1.78 -8.64
CA GLY A 45 26.77 0.42 -8.13
C GLY A 45 27.46 -0.56 -9.06
N SER A 46 28.74 -0.85 -8.82
CA SER A 46 29.56 -1.75 -9.65
C SER A 46 29.07 -3.20 -9.69
N ALA A 47 28.23 -3.61 -8.76
CA ALA A 47 27.67 -4.96 -8.68
C ALA A 47 26.29 -4.89 -8.03
N ALA A 48 25.48 -5.95 -8.10
CA ALA A 48 24.15 -6.02 -7.52
C ALA A 48 23.27 -4.79 -7.79
N GLY A 49 22.00 -4.89 -7.49
CA GLY A 49 21.01 -3.83 -7.70
C GLY A 49 19.71 -4.39 -8.23
N SER A 50 18.66 -3.59 -8.11
CA SER A 50 17.33 -3.92 -8.63
C SER A 50 16.55 -2.66 -8.97
N VAL A 51 15.57 -2.83 -9.83
CA VAL A 51 14.57 -1.81 -10.12
C VAL A 51 13.18 -2.45 -10.11
N GLN A 52 12.23 -1.74 -9.55
CA GLN A 52 10.82 -2.10 -9.52
C GLN A 52 10.00 -0.91 -9.98
N LEU A 53 9.12 -1.12 -10.96
CA LEU A 53 8.07 -0.17 -11.29
C LEU A 53 6.97 -0.29 -10.24
N LEU A 54 6.62 0.83 -9.61
CA LEU A 54 5.59 0.91 -8.58
C LEU A 54 4.23 1.25 -9.21
N ASP A 55 3.15 0.95 -8.49
CA ASP A 55 1.77 1.20 -8.95
C ASP A 55 1.48 2.69 -9.18
N ASN A 56 2.16 3.58 -8.47
CA ASN A 56 2.08 5.03 -8.68
C ASN A 56 2.87 5.53 -9.91
N GLY A 57 3.49 4.62 -10.67
CA GLY A 57 4.31 4.94 -11.85
C GLY A 57 5.77 5.28 -11.56
N ASN A 58 6.18 5.41 -10.30
CA ASN A 58 7.56 5.67 -9.90
C ASN A 58 8.42 4.40 -9.99
N TYR A 59 9.72 4.58 -9.88
CA TYR A 59 10.70 3.50 -9.86
C TYR A 59 11.37 3.41 -8.49
N SER A 60 11.25 2.25 -7.83
CA SER A 60 12.07 1.93 -6.66
C SER A 60 13.36 1.30 -7.13
N ILE A 61 14.49 1.93 -6.84
CA ILE A 61 15.81 1.54 -7.32
C ILE A 61 16.70 1.25 -6.12
N TYR A 62 17.22 0.04 -6.05
CA TYR A 62 18.27 -0.33 -5.11
C TYR A 62 19.63 -0.32 -5.81
N THR A 63 20.62 0.30 -5.18
CA THR A 63 22.02 0.24 -5.58
C THR A 63 22.91 -0.19 -4.42
N ILE A 64 23.94 -0.95 -4.73
CA ILE A 64 24.91 -1.41 -3.72
C ILE A 64 25.72 -0.24 -3.14
N ALA A 65 25.79 0.88 -3.85
CA ALA A 65 26.44 2.09 -3.35
C ALA A 65 25.80 2.52 -2.03
N SER A 66 26.53 2.34 -0.93
CA SER A 66 26.07 2.62 0.44
C SER A 66 24.79 1.86 0.83
N GLY A 67 24.40 0.78 0.12
CA GLY A 67 23.13 0.09 0.36
C GLY A 67 21.92 1.00 0.22
N SER A 68 21.91 1.85 -0.80
CA SER A 68 20.87 2.86 -0.96
C SER A 68 19.68 2.33 -1.74
N VAL A 69 18.47 2.70 -1.26
CA VAL A 69 17.22 2.57 -1.99
C VAL A 69 16.68 3.96 -2.25
N ILE A 70 16.32 4.25 -3.50
CA ILE A 70 15.73 5.53 -3.90
C ILE A 70 14.39 5.30 -4.60
N GLU A 71 13.48 6.25 -4.51
CA GLU A 71 12.28 6.32 -5.33
C GLU A 71 12.40 7.49 -6.29
N VAL A 72 12.25 7.21 -7.59
CA VAL A 72 12.44 8.17 -8.68
C VAL A 72 11.15 8.28 -9.48
N THR A 73 10.72 9.50 -9.78
CA THR A 73 9.54 9.75 -10.63
C THR A 73 9.85 9.47 -12.10
N PRO A 74 8.83 9.34 -12.97
CA PRO A 74 9.03 9.29 -14.42
C PRO A 74 9.81 10.49 -14.98
N GLU A 75 9.73 11.65 -14.33
CA GLU A 75 10.43 12.90 -14.67
C GLU A 75 11.87 12.94 -14.13
N GLN A 76 12.35 11.81 -13.56
CA GLN A 76 13.73 11.63 -13.08
C GLN A 76 14.05 12.39 -11.78
N GLU A 77 13.05 12.71 -10.97
CA GLU A 77 13.24 13.34 -9.67
C GLU A 77 13.32 12.29 -8.55
N ILE A 78 14.34 12.38 -7.69
CA ILE A 78 14.44 11.56 -6.48
C ILE A 78 13.52 12.16 -5.42
N ILE A 79 12.43 11.50 -5.10
CA ILE A 79 11.44 11.94 -4.11
C ILE A 79 11.63 11.29 -2.74
N TRP A 80 12.36 10.18 -2.68
CA TRP A 80 12.64 9.47 -1.45
C TRP A 80 13.98 8.75 -1.53
N LYS A 81 14.71 8.70 -0.41
CA LYS A 81 15.98 7.99 -0.31
C LYS A 81 16.15 7.38 1.08
N HIS A 82 16.55 6.13 1.11
CA HIS A 82 17.06 5.44 2.30
C HIS A 82 18.50 5.00 2.04
N THR A 83 19.36 5.16 3.04
CA THR A 83 20.74 4.64 3.00
C THR A 83 20.92 3.72 4.18
N GLY A 84 21.18 2.45 3.92
CA GLY A 84 21.50 1.48 4.95
C GLY A 84 22.86 1.76 5.56
N ASN A 85 22.97 1.73 6.88
CA ASN A 85 24.26 1.78 7.57
C ASN A 85 24.91 0.39 7.54
N ILE A 86 25.50 0.01 6.40
CA ILE A 86 26.12 -1.29 6.23
C ILE A 86 27.60 -1.16 6.54
N ASN A 87 27.93 -1.15 7.83
CA ASN A 87 29.32 -1.08 8.31
C ASN A 87 30.08 -2.41 8.24
N SER A 88 29.57 -3.42 7.55
CA SER A 88 30.23 -4.70 7.41
C SER A 88 30.52 -5.05 5.95
N ALA A 89 31.72 -5.54 5.69
CA ALA A 89 32.14 -6.02 4.37
C ALA A 89 31.29 -7.18 3.79
N TRP A 90 30.29 -7.66 4.53
CA TRP A 90 29.44 -8.82 4.23
C TRP A 90 27.95 -8.52 4.30
N GLY A 91 27.52 -7.28 4.54
CA GLY A 91 26.13 -6.88 4.76
C GLY A 91 25.42 -6.32 3.52
N TRP A 92 25.81 -6.71 2.31
CA TRP A 92 25.19 -6.21 1.10
C TRP A 92 23.94 -7.01 0.75
N TYR A 93 22.84 -6.27 0.50
CA TYR A 93 21.66 -6.89 -0.10
C TYR A 93 21.93 -7.11 -1.59
N TYR A 94 21.49 -8.24 -2.10
CA TYR A 94 21.57 -8.49 -3.54
C TYR A 94 20.53 -7.67 -4.30
N ARG A 95 19.33 -7.55 -3.70
CA ARG A 95 18.19 -6.80 -4.25
C ARG A 95 17.35 -6.23 -3.09
N ALA A 96 16.58 -5.19 -3.37
CA ALA A 96 15.54 -4.68 -2.50
C ALA A 96 14.27 -4.45 -3.31
N TYR A 97 13.13 -4.76 -2.69
CA TYR A 97 11.81 -4.53 -3.26
C TYR A 97 10.93 -3.80 -2.26
N LYS A 98 10.14 -2.87 -2.76
CA LYS A 98 9.09 -2.20 -1.99
C LYS A 98 7.85 -3.08 -2.02
N ILE A 99 7.31 -3.37 -0.86
CA ILE A 99 6.01 -4.03 -0.71
C ILE A 99 4.96 -3.00 -0.28
N PRO A 100 3.71 -3.10 -0.73
CA PRO A 100 2.68 -2.11 -0.44
C PRO A 100 2.42 -1.94 1.05
N SER A 101 2.39 -3.04 1.80
CA SER A 101 2.16 -3.04 3.25
C SER A 101 2.74 -4.30 3.88
N ILE A 102 3.18 -4.20 5.15
CA ILE A 102 3.52 -5.36 5.99
C ILE A 102 2.30 -5.91 6.73
N HIS A 103 1.17 -5.19 6.69
CA HIS A 103 -0.10 -5.56 7.29
C HIS A 103 -1.17 -5.67 6.19
N PRO A 104 -1.31 -6.86 5.55
CA PRO A 104 -2.27 -7.02 4.47
C PRO A 104 -3.72 -6.80 4.94
N ASP A 105 -4.04 -7.13 6.18
CA ASP A 105 -5.41 -7.09 6.73
C ASP A 105 -5.68 -5.83 7.58
N ALA A 106 -4.90 -4.76 7.43
CA ALA A 106 -5.11 -3.54 8.21
C ALA A 106 -6.37 -2.79 7.75
N PHE A 107 -7.29 -2.54 8.66
CA PHE A 107 -8.50 -1.77 8.38
C PHE A 107 -9.00 -1.01 9.62
N SER A 108 -9.95 -0.11 9.41
CA SER A 108 -10.74 0.55 10.46
C SER A 108 -12.20 0.48 10.08
N VAL A 109 -13.06 0.34 11.09
CA VAL A 109 -14.51 0.50 10.96
C VAL A 109 -14.90 1.71 11.79
N ILE A 110 -15.63 2.63 11.20
CA ILE A 110 -16.11 3.87 11.82
C ILE A 110 -17.61 3.87 11.71
N ALA A 111 -18.32 4.06 12.83
CA ALA A 111 -19.75 4.34 12.81
C ALA A 111 -19.96 5.82 12.50
N ASP A 112 -20.77 6.13 11.50
CA ASP A 112 -20.90 7.50 10.99
C ASP A 112 -21.56 8.45 12.00
N ASN A 113 -22.44 7.93 12.84
CA ASN A 113 -23.14 8.69 13.88
C ASN A 113 -22.62 8.38 15.29
N TYR A 114 -21.31 8.24 15.43
CA TYR A 114 -20.66 7.97 16.73
C TYR A 114 -20.55 9.24 17.56
N THR A 115 -20.88 9.12 18.84
CA THR A 115 -20.71 10.15 19.84
C THR A 115 -20.35 9.54 21.20
N VAL A 116 -19.90 10.37 22.13
CA VAL A 116 -19.65 9.98 23.52
C VAL A 116 -20.52 10.84 24.41
N ASP A 117 -21.28 10.20 25.33
CA ASP A 117 -22.11 10.91 26.27
C ASP A 117 -21.30 11.52 27.44
N GLU A 118 -22.00 12.25 28.33
CA GLU A 118 -21.40 12.90 29.51
C GLU A 118 -20.76 11.90 30.50
N ASN A 119 -21.18 10.62 30.46
CA ASN A 119 -20.66 9.55 31.30
C ASN A 119 -19.54 8.75 30.63
N SER A 120 -19.03 9.20 29.48
CA SER A 120 -18.03 8.52 28.64
C SER A 120 -18.49 7.20 28.04
N ASN A 121 -19.81 7.01 27.86
CA ASN A 121 -20.32 5.88 27.11
C ASN A 121 -20.25 6.17 25.61
N ASN A 122 -19.86 5.16 24.85
CA ASN A 122 -19.87 5.20 23.40
C ASN A 122 -21.31 5.00 22.91
N ILE A 123 -21.80 5.95 22.12
CA ILE A 123 -23.14 5.93 21.57
C ILE A 123 -23.06 6.01 20.06
N ILE A 124 -23.81 5.15 19.38
CA ILE A 124 -24.04 5.27 17.95
C ILE A 124 -25.51 5.63 17.77
N GLN A 125 -25.76 6.76 17.11
CA GLN A 125 -27.11 7.23 16.86
C GLN A 125 -27.66 6.63 15.57
N ILE A 126 -28.86 6.07 15.66
CA ILE A 126 -29.58 5.61 14.47
C ILE A 126 -30.19 6.81 13.77
N SER A 127 -29.87 6.97 12.49
CA SER A 127 -30.41 8.04 11.64
C SER A 127 -31.55 7.50 10.78
N GLY A 128 -32.76 7.88 11.08
CA GLY A 128 -33.94 7.30 10.41
C GLY A 128 -34.08 5.81 10.72
N ASN A 129 -34.00 4.96 9.73
CA ASN A 129 -34.10 3.50 9.85
C ASN A 129 -32.79 2.78 9.53
N SER A 130 -31.66 3.46 9.53
CA SER A 130 -30.35 2.87 9.21
C SER A 130 -29.31 3.15 10.26
N LEU A 131 -28.36 2.25 10.31
CA LEU A 131 -27.10 2.37 11.04
C LEU A 131 -25.98 2.24 10.03
N ASP A 132 -25.19 3.30 9.91
CA ASP A 132 -24.25 3.45 8.84
C ASP A 132 -22.81 3.35 9.35
N PHE A 133 -21.96 2.61 8.62
CA PHE A 133 -20.55 2.41 8.92
C PHE A 133 -19.70 2.65 7.69
N THR A 134 -18.53 3.20 7.92
CA THR A 134 -17.47 3.28 6.89
C THR A 134 -16.36 2.30 7.23
N ILE A 135 -16.07 1.37 6.32
CA ILE A 135 -14.88 0.52 6.38
C ILE A 135 -13.77 1.17 5.56
N ILE A 136 -12.61 1.36 6.18
CA ILE A 136 -11.44 1.93 5.53
C ILE A 136 -10.37 0.86 5.43
N ASN A 137 -9.98 0.50 4.21
CA ASN A 137 -8.80 -0.33 3.97
C ASN A 137 -7.54 0.48 4.25
N LYS A 138 -6.76 0.09 5.26
CA LYS A 138 -5.49 0.73 5.62
C LYS A 138 -4.28 -0.02 5.08
N SER A 139 -4.51 -1.06 4.29
CA SER A 139 -3.45 -1.82 3.66
C SER A 139 -3.15 -1.31 2.25
N GLY A 140 -2.00 -1.71 1.73
CA GLY A 140 -1.61 -1.46 0.34
C GLY A 140 -2.13 -2.50 -0.65
N TYR A 141 -3.11 -3.32 -0.27
CA TYR A 141 -3.67 -4.39 -1.09
C TYR A 141 -5.17 -4.22 -1.25
N SER A 142 -5.73 -4.58 -2.43
CA SER A 142 -7.17 -4.77 -2.58
C SER A 142 -7.61 -6.01 -1.82
N LEU A 143 -8.59 -5.88 -0.95
CA LEU A 143 -9.04 -6.95 -0.06
C LEU A 143 -10.56 -7.10 -0.09
N PRO A 144 -11.07 -8.35 -0.09
CA PRO A 144 -12.48 -8.62 0.16
C PRO A 144 -12.74 -8.61 1.68
N TYR A 145 -13.46 -7.61 2.16
CA TYR A 145 -13.91 -7.54 3.55
C TYR A 145 -15.25 -8.23 3.67
N ARG A 146 -15.29 -9.28 4.49
CA ARG A 146 -16.54 -9.96 4.83
C ARG A 146 -17.13 -9.37 6.08
N TYR A 147 -18.42 -9.13 6.08
CA TYR A 147 -19.14 -8.63 7.24
C TYR A 147 -20.33 -9.53 7.57
N MET A 148 -20.71 -9.52 8.84
CA MET A 148 -21.93 -10.10 9.36
C MET A 148 -22.47 -9.14 10.40
N PHE A 149 -23.73 -8.78 10.27
CA PHE A 149 -24.41 -7.88 11.17
C PHE A 149 -25.66 -8.56 11.74
N SER A 150 -25.77 -8.60 13.07
CA SER A 150 -26.88 -9.24 13.75
C SER A 150 -27.01 -8.75 15.19
N ASP A 151 -28.18 -8.93 15.78
CA ASP A 151 -28.35 -8.72 17.22
C ASP A 151 -27.57 -9.76 18.03
N LEU A 152 -26.93 -9.32 19.10
CA LEU A 152 -26.17 -10.18 20.02
C LEU A 152 -27.04 -10.77 21.15
N MET A 153 -28.28 -10.33 21.26
CA MET A 153 -29.15 -10.71 22.37
C MET A 153 -30.06 -11.88 22.02
N ASP A 154 -29.88 -13.02 22.67
CA ASP A 154 -30.82 -14.12 22.63
C ASP A 154 -32.08 -13.75 23.45
N GLY A 155 -33.22 -13.68 22.77
CA GLY A 155 -34.55 -13.66 23.40
C GLY A 155 -35.21 -12.30 23.61
N GLY A 156 -34.73 -11.24 22.96
CA GLY A 156 -35.42 -9.94 22.83
C GLY A 156 -36.08 -9.76 21.47
N ASP A 157 -36.81 -8.65 21.29
CA ASP A 157 -37.29 -8.23 19.99
C ASP A 157 -36.06 -7.89 19.11
N GLN A 158 -36.04 -8.42 17.90
CA GLN A 158 -34.95 -8.20 16.96
C GLN A 158 -34.93 -6.73 16.54
N ILE A 159 -33.84 -6.02 16.89
CA ILE A 159 -33.68 -4.58 16.61
C ILE A 159 -33.19 -4.39 15.17
N PHE A 160 -32.26 -5.23 14.72
CA PHE A 160 -31.68 -5.13 13.39
C PHE A 160 -32.04 -6.35 12.54
N ASN A 161 -32.19 -6.12 11.25
CA ASN A 161 -32.25 -7.21 10.31
C ASN A 161 -30.87 -7.87 10.19
N TYR A 162 -30.84 -9.20 10.17
CA TYR A 162 -29.62 -9.93 9.86
C TYR A 162 -29.15 -9.57 8.45
N ASP A 163 -27.88 -9.24 8.32
CA ASP A 163 -27.24 -9.00 7.05
C ASP A 163 -25.83 -9.56 7.04
N GLU A 164 -25.43 -10.14 5.91
CA GLU A 164 -24.06 -10.61 5.68
C GLU A 164 -23.65 -10.38 4.24
N GLY A 165 -22.37 -10.12 4.02
CA GLY A 165 -21.89 -9.88 2.69
C GLY A 165 -20.38 -9.75 2.60
N SER A 166 -19.94 -9.26 1.45
CA SER A 166 -18.55 -8.94 1.20
C SER A 166 -18.45 -7.71 0.33
N VAL A 167 -17.47 -6.86 0.60
CA VAL A 167 -17.15 -5.68 -0.19
C VAL A 167 -15.66 -5.66 -0.51
N ASP A 168 -15.32 -5.48 -1.78
CA ASP A 168 -13.95 -5.32 -2.24
C ASP A 168 -13.54 -3.85 -2.08
N ILE A 169 -12.45 -3.59 -1.37
CA ILE A 169 -11.97 -2.23 -1.14
C ILE A 169 -10.54 -2.12 -1.64
N GLU A 170 -10.32 -1.20 -2.56
CA GLU A 170 -9.00 -0.88 -3.09
C GLU A 170 -8.03 -0.40 -2.01
N PRO A 171 -6.70 -0.46 -2.26
CA PRO A 171 -5.70 0.02 -1.33
C PRO A 171 -5.99 1.44 -0.84
N TYR A 172 -6.03 1.63 0.47
CA TYR A 172 -6.32 2.92 1.13
C TYR A 172 -7.68 3.53 0.78
N GLY A 173 -8.57 2.75 0.16
CA GLY A 173 -9.95 3.12 -0.15
C GLY A 173 -10.90 2.88 1.02
N SER A 174 -12.17 3.20 0.81
CA SER A 174 -13.25 2.98 1.77
C SER A 174 -14.53 2.50 1.10
N ALA A 175 -15.39 1.88 1.89
CA ALA A 175 -16.76 1.52 1.50
C ALA A 175 -17.73 1.83 2.64
N GLU A 176 -18.94 2.23 2.27
CA GLU A 176 -20.03 2.48 3.19
C GLU A 176 -20.91 1.24 3.28
N LEU A 177 -21.31 0.87 4.51
CA LEU A 177 -22.27 -0.19 4.81
C LEU A 177 -23.44 0.41 5.58
N SER A 178 -24.66 0.09 5.16
CA SER A 178 -25.89 0.58 5.79
C SER A 178 -26.74 -0.60 6.21
N PHE A 179 -27.05 -0.69 7.50
CA PHE A 179 -27.86 -1.77 8.07
C PHE A 179 -29.21 -1.25 8.50
N THR A 180 -30.27 -1.93 8.10
CA THR A 180 -31.62 -1.48 8.41
C THR A 180 -32.07 -1.94 9.78
N VAL A 181 -32.72 -1.00 10.49
CA VAL A 181 -33.40 -1.26 11.76
C VAL A 181 -34.75 -1.89 11.46
N ASN A 182 -35.13 -2.87 12.27
CA ASN A 182 -36.46 -3.44 12.19
C ASN A 182 -37.52 -2.39 12.58
N SER A 183 -38.52 -2.16 11.73
CA SER A 183 -39.54 -1.11 11.91
C SER A 183 -40.40 -1.28 13.16
N ASP A 184 -40.46 -2.48 13.69
CA ASP A 184 -41.30 -2.84 14.84
C ASP A 184 -40.58 -2.79 16.20
N ALA A 185 -39.26 -2.46 16.18
CA ALA A 185 -38.45 -2.42 17.39
C ALA A 185 -38.60 -1.08 18.14
N GLU A 186 -38.90 -1.14 19.44
CA GLU A 186 -38.73 -0.01 20.33
C GLU A 186 -37.28 0.07 20.81
N ILE A 187 -36.50 1.00 20.22
CA ILE A 187 -35.07 1.16 20.56
C ILE A 187 -34.95 2.21 21.66
N THR A 188 -34.56 1.79 22.85
CA THR A 188 -34.23 2.70 23.96
C THR A 188 -32.72 2.89 24.12
N SER A 189 -31.93 1.81 24.00
CA SER A 189 -30.47 1.83 23.91
C SER A 189 -29.97 0.45 23.50
N THR A 190 -28.86 0.38 22.75
CA THR A 190 -28.18 -0.88 22.44
C THR A 190 -26.65 -0.72 22.54
N GLN A 191 -25.95 -1.80 22.83
CA GLN A 191 -24.50 -1.84 22.81
C GLN A 191 -24.05 -2.53 21.54
N ILE A 192 -23.08 -1.92 20.86
CA ILE A 192 -22.38 -2.51 19.71
C ILE A 192 -20.98 -2.90 20.17
N MET A 193 -20.63 -4.15 19.97
CA MET A 193 -19.31 -4.69 20.29
C MET A 193 -18.50 -4.99 19.02
#